data_7fa68c0d2bac9595d7a26b67b847a45d
#
_entry.id   7fa68c0d2bac9595d7a26b67b847a45d
#
_cell.length_a   1.000
_cell.length_b   1.000
_cell.length_c   1.000
_cell.angle_alpha   90.00
_cell.angle_beta   90.00
_cell.angle_gamma   90.00
#
_symmetry.space_group_name_H-M   'P 1'
#
loop_
_entity.id
_entity.type
_entity.pdbx_description
1 polymer ?
#
loop_
_entity_poly.entity_id
_entity_poly.type
_entity_poly.pdbx_seq_one_letter_code
_entity_poly.pdbx_strand_id
1 'polypeptide(L)'
;MGASETDDFDLIRRVAQDRDESAFSRIYEQYAPRVFGLACRMMNRREEAEEVLQDVFFSLWEKAATYDAQRAPVGLWIMVMTRSRCLDRLRKRSLREGKENSLDVDETGRGLLDALADPLPTALEDLASEERRREVQAALAALPDAQRAVLEASFLKGESQQEIADRTGEPLGTIKTRMRLGLAKLAEALRDRKQ
;
A
#
# COMPACT_ATOMS: atom_id res chain seq x y z
N MET A 1 -16.66 7.47 -11.04
CA MET A 1 -15.88 8.15 -9.99
C MET A 1 -16.80 8.28 -8.78
N GLY A 2 -16.55 7.51 -7.73
CA GLY A 2 -17.35 7.60 -6.51
C GLY A 2 -17.10 8.92 -5.78
N ALA A 3 -18.11 9.48 -5.12
CA ALA A 3 -18.03 10.75 -4.41
C ALA A 3 -16.82 10.85 -3.43
N SER A 4 -16.38 9.73 -2.87
CA SER A 4 -15.20 9.64 -1.96
C SER A 4 -13.87 9.89 -2.67
N GLU A 5 -13.66 9.37 -3.89
CA GLU A 5 -12.37 9.51 -4.60
C GLU A 5 -12.13 10.94 -5.11
N THR A 6 -13.22 11.64 -5.48
CA THR A 6 -13.14 13.04 -5.90
C THR A 6 -12.80 13.93 -4.70
N ASP A 7 -13.37 13.64 -3.53
CA ASP A 7 -13.08 14.34 -2.28
C ASP A 7 -11.61 14.11 -1.84
N ASP A 8 -11.12 12.88 -1.87
CA ASP A 8 -9.74 12.53 -1.55
C ASP A 8 -8.70 13.24 -2.44
N PHE A 9 -9.00 13.32 -3.75
CA PHE A 9 -8.15 14.04 -4.69
C PHE A 9 -8.09 15.54 -4.39
N ASP A 10 -9.23 16.15 -4.09
CA ASP A 10 -9.29 17.56 -3.72
C ASP A 10 -8.56 17.84 -2.40
N LEU A 11 -8.68 16.95 -1.41
CA LEU A 11 -7.97 17.06 -0.15
C LEU A 11 -6.45 17.00 -0.35
N ILE A 12 -5.94 15.99 -1.08
CA ILE A 12 -4.50 15.86 -1.29
C ILE A 12 -3.93 17.03 -2.12
N ARG A 13 -4.70 17.57 -3.08
CA ARG A 13 -4.33 18.75 -3.84
C ARG A 13 -4.19 19.98 -2.96
N ARG A 14 -5.13 20.22 -2.03
CA ARG A 14 -5.07 21.31 -1.05
C ARG A 14 -3.84 21.18 -0.15
N VAL A 15 -3.55 19.98 0.34
CA VAL A 15 -2.31 19.71 1.09
C VAL A 15 -1.08 20.03 0.26
N ALA A 16 -1.07 19.63 -1.01
CA ALA A 16 0.07 19.81 -1.92
C ALA A 16 0.34 21.27 -2.28
N GLN A 17 -0.71 22.06 -2.55
CA GLN A 17 -0.61 23.42 -3.06
C GLN A 17 -0.57 24.46 -1.94
N ASP A 18 -1.43 24.29 -0.94
CA ASP A 18 -1.71 25.30 0.07
C ASP A 18 -1.19 24.93 1.47
N ARG A 19 -0.58 23.75 1.64
CA ARG A 19 -0.21 23.20 2.95
C ARG A 19 -1.39 23.24 3.94
N ASP A 20 -2.58 22.92 3.43
CA ASP A 20 -3.83 23.02 4.18
C ASP A 20 -3.93 21.95 5.27
N GLU A 21 -3.78 22.40 6.52
CA GLU A 21 -3.83 21.53 7.70
C GLU A 21 -5.22 20.91 7.91
N SER A 22 -6.30 21.60 7.52
CA SER A 22 -7.66 21.06 7.63
C SER A 22 -7.91 19.93 6.66
N ALA A 23 -7.40 20.04 5.42
CA ALA A 23 -7.44 18.99 4.43
C ALA A 23 -6.59 17.80 4.87
N PHE A 24 -5.42 18.05 5.44
CA PHE A 24 -4.56 17.01 5.99
C PHE A 24 -5.23 16.26 7.16
N SER A 25 -5.86 16.98 8.10
CA SER A 25 -6.58 16.39 9.24
C SER A 25 -7.70 15.45 8.75
N ARG A 26 -8.45 15.83 7.72
CA ARG A 26 -9.48 14.96 7.13
C ARG A 26 -8.89 13.69 6.52
N ILE A 27 -7.77 13.79 5.78
CA ILE A 27 -7.05 12.62 5.25
C ILE A 27 -6.55 11.75 6.40
N TYR A 28 -6.00 12.35 7.45
CA TYR A 28 -5.56 11.64 8.64
C TYR A 28 -6.70 10.85 9.29
N GLU A 29 -7.81 11.50 9.61
CA GLU A 29 -8.98 10.87 10.24
C GLU A 29 -9.52 9.69 9.42
N GLN A 30 -9.55 9.84 8.11
CA GLN A 30 -10.05 8.81 7.19
C GLN A 30 -9.11 7.61 7.06
N TYR A 31 -7.79 7.84 7.02
CA TYR A 31 -6.83 6.78 6.68
C TYR A 31 -5.99 6.27 7.86
N ALA A 32 -5.89 7.00 8.98
CA ALA A 32 -5.08 6.57 10.12
C ALA A 32 -5.48 5.20 10.69
N PRO A 33 -6.77 4.84 10.82
CA PRO A 33 -7.15 3.51 11.28
C PRO A 33 -6.65 2.39 10.33
N ARG A 34 -6.68 2.62 9.01
CA ARG A 34 -6.21 1.68 7.99
C ARG A 34 -4.69 1.51 8.03
N VAL A 35 -3.98 2.63 8.07
CA VAL A 35 -2.51 2.68 8.17
C VAL A 35 -2.06 1.95 9.43
N PHE A 36 -2.66 2.29 10.57
CA PHE A 36 -2.32 1.68 11.85
C PHE A 36 -2.65 0.18 11.88
N GLY A 37 -3.82 -0.22 11.38
CA GLY A 37 -4.21 -1.63 11.27
C GLY A 37 -3.24 -2.46 10.43
N LEU A 38 -2.80 -1.94 9.27
CA LEU A 38 -1.79 -2.59 8.43
C LEU A 38 -0.44 -2.65 9.16
N ALA A 39 -0.01 -1.55 9.76
CA ALA A 39 1.24 -1.48 10.50
C ALA A 39 1.27 -2.47 11.67
N CYS A 40 0.19 -2.58 12.48
CA CYS A 40 0.09 -3.55 13.56
C CYS A 40 0.22 -5.00 13.07
N ARG A 41 -0.42 -5.34 11.95
CA ARG A 41 -0.32 -6.69 11.36
C ARG A 41 1.10 -7.03 10.88
N MET A 42 1.84 -6.03 10.39
CA MET A 42 3.18 -6.25 9.84
C MET A 42 4.28 -6.18 10.90
N MET A 43 4.14 -5.33 11.91
CA MET A 43 5.23 -5.05 12.86
C MET A 43 5.23 -5.94 14.08
N ASN A 44 4.09 -6.54 14.44
CA ASN A 44 3.90 -7.35 15.67
C ASN A 44 4.21 -6.59 16.99
N ARG A 45 4.45 -5.27 16.92
CA ARG A 45 4.72 -4.39 18.07
C ARG A 45 3.98 -3.07 17.88
N ARG A 46 3.20 -2.70 18.88
CA ARG A 46 2.35 -1.52 18.83
C ARG A 46 3.15 -0.22 18.66
N GLU A 47 4.24 -0.11 19.40
CA GLU A 47 5.11 1.07 19.36
C GLU A 47 5.71 1.28 17.97
N GLU A 48 6.17 0.20 17.32
CA GLU A 48 6.68 0.26 15.95
C GLU A 48 5.58 0.63 14.94
N ALA A 49 4.34 0.18 15.18
CA ALA A 49 3.20 0.54 14.32
C ALA A 49 2.82 2.02 14.46
N GLU A 50 2.89 2.58 15.67
CA GLU A 50 2.68 4.01 15.94
C GLU A 50 3.75 4.88 15.25
N GLU A 51 5.01 4.45 15.28
CA GLU A 51 6.08 5.12 14.55
C GLU A 51 5.88 5.04 13.02
N VAL A 52 5.43 3.89 12.48
CA VAL A 52 5.09 3.77 11.06
C VAL A 52 3.95 4.72 10.68
N LEU A 53 2.92 4.81 11.51
CA LEU A 53 1.80 5.74 11.31
C LEU A 53 2.31 7.18 11.17
N GLN A 54 3.16 7.63 12.09
CA GLN A 54 3.77 8.96 12.06
C GLN A 54 4.61 9.17 10.80
N ASP A 55 5.49 8.22 10.46
CA ASP A 55 6.36 8.29 9.28
C ASP A 55 5.56 8.38 7.97
N VAL A 56 4.44 7.66 7.86
CA VAL A 56 3.57 7.68 6.68
C VAL A 56 2.91 9.04 6.51
N PHE A 57 2.30 9.58 7.56
CA PHE A 57 1.61 10.88 7.46
C PHE A 57 2.58 12.05 7.34
N PHE A 58 3.75 11.98 7.97
CA PHE A 58 4.83 12.93 7.72
C PHE A 58 5.28 12.89 6.25
N SER A 59 5.49 11.68 5.70
CA SER A 59 5.85 11.52 4.28
C SER A 59 4.75 11.97 3.34
N LEU A 60 3.48 11.79 3.69
CA LEU A 60 2.34 12.29 2.93
C LEU A 60 2.37 13.82 2.89
N TRP A 61 2.54 14.46 4.04
CA TRP A 61 2.64 15.92 4.13
C TRP A 61 3.77 16.47 3.26
N GLU A 62 4.96 15.88 3.36
CA GLU A 62 6.13 16.32 2.60
C GLU A 62 6.00 16.08 1.09
N LYS A 63 5.38 14.97 0.71
CA LYS A 63 5.36 14.46 -0.68
C LYS A 63 4.02 14.63 -1.38
N ALA A 64 3.05 15.31 -0.79
CA ALA A 64 1.73 15.51 -1.39
C ALA A 64 1.82 16.08 -2.83
N ALA A 65 2.76 16.99 -3.09
CA ALA A 65 3.00 17.56 -4.42
C ALA A 65 3.52 16.54 -5.46
N THR A 66 4.00 15.37 -5.03
CA THR A 66 4.45 14.30 -5.94
C THR A 66 3.36 13.28 -6.26
N TYR A 67 2.19 13.43 -5.63
CA TYR A 67 1.05 12.56 -5.90
C TYR A 67 0.52 12.76 -7.32
N ASP A 68 0.21 11.64 -7.97
CA ASP A 68 -0.29 11.61 -9.34
C ASP A 68 -1.54 10.70 -9.39
N ALA A 69 -2.70 11.31 -9.53
CA ALA A 69 -3.99 10.62 -9.59
C ALA A 69 -4.12 9.65 -10.76
N GLN A 70 -3.33 9.83 -11.83
CA GLN A 70 -3.31 8.89 -12.96
C GLN A 70 -2.58 7.58 -12.63
N ARG A 71 -1.81 7.55 -11.55
CA ARG A 71 -1.05 6.36 -11.14
C ARG A 71 -1.81 5.49 -10.17
N ALA A 72 -2.49 6.09 -9.21
CA ALA A 72 -3.26 5.33 -8.21
C ALA A 72 -4.22 6.26 -7.44
N PRO A 73 -5.36 5.75 -6.93
CA PRO A 73 -6.18 6.45 -5.94
C PRO A 73 -5.38 6.80 -4.68
N VAL A 74 -5.76 7.88 -3.97
CA VAL A 74 -5.08 8.35 -2.75
C VAL A 74 -4.95 7.24 -1.71
N GLY A 75 -6.03 6.49 -1.46
CA GLY A 75 -6.02 5.40 -0.49
C GLY A 75 -5.00 4.31 -0.83
N LEU A 76 -4.90 3.90 -2.11
CA LEU A 76 -3.91 2.92 -2.53
C LEU A 76 -2.48 3.46 -2.39
N TRP A 77 -2.25 4.73 -2.74
CA TRP A 77 -0.95 5.37 -2.58
C TRP A 77 -0.48 5.39 -1.12
N ILE A 78 -1.39 5.72 -0.18
CA ILE A 78 -1.11 5.70 1.26
C ILE A 78 -0.80 4.27 1.74
N MET A 79 -1.58 3.26 1.33
CA MET A 79 -1.35 1.87 1.73
C MET A 79 -0.03 1.31 1.21
N VAL A 80 0.34 1.62 -0.04
CA VAL A 80 1.64 1.26 -0.62
C VAL A 80 2.79 1.91 0.16
N MET A 81 2.64 3.18 0.54
CA MET A 81 3.63 3.90 1.37
C MET A 81 3.76 3.26 2.75
N THR A 82 2.63 2.93 3.39
CA THR A 82 2.60 2.25 4.71
C THR A 82 3.38 0.95 4.66
N ARG A 83 3.07 0.10 3.67
CA ARG A 83 3.75 -1.18 3.50
C ARG A 83 5.26 -1.02 3.28
N SER A 84 5.65 -0.08 2.42
CA SER A 84 7.06 0.20 2.18
C SER A 84 7.80 0.57 3.47
N ARG A 85 7.20 1.41 4.32
CA ARG A 85 7.77 1.79 5.62
C ARG A 85 7.90 0.61 6.57
N CYS A 86 6.88 -0.25 6.64
CA CYS A 86 6.96 -1.48 7.44
C CYS A 86 8.10 -2.37 6.98
N LEU A 87 8.22 -2.65 5.68
CA LEU A 87 9.29 -3.49 5.14
C LEU A 87 10.68 -2.91 5.39
N ASP A 88 10.86 -1.61 5.20
CA ASP A 88 12.14 -0.95 5.49
C ASP A 88 12.56 -1.09 6.96
N ARG A 89 11.58 -1.00 7.89
CA ARG A 89 11.84 -1.22 9.32
C ARG A 89 12.16 -2.67 9.64
N LEU A 90 11.41 -3.62 9.08
CA LEU A 90 11.67 -5.05 9.26
C LEU A 90 13.07 -5.43 8.75
N ARG A 91 13.49 -4.92 7.60
CA ARG A 91 14.85 -5.13 7.08
C ARG A 91 15.92 -4.56 8.01
N LYS A 92 15.74 -3.32 8.49
CA LYS A 92 16.68 -2.70 9.44
C LYS A 92 16.78 -3.49 10.74
N ARG A 93 15.67 -4.05 11.22
CA ARG A 93 15.63 -4.92 12.41
C ARG A 93 16.39 -6.22 12.17
N SER A 94 16.09 -6.93 11.08
CA SER A 94 16.76 -8.17 10.69
C SER A 94 18.28 -7.99 10.59
N LEU A 95 18.75 -6.90 9.97
CA LEU A 95 20.16 -6.57 9.88
C LEU A 95 20.81 -6.34 11.26
N ARG A 96 20.10 -5.68 12.19
CA ARG A 96 20.61 -5.45 13.56
C ARG A 96 20.66 -6.72 14.39
N GLU A 97 19.72 -7.64 14.18
CA GLU A 97 19.62 -8.91 14.90
C GLU A 97 20.52 -10.02 14.30
N GLY A 98 21.24 -9.73 13.22
CA GLY A 98 22.12 -10.69 12.53
C GLY A 98 21.39 -11.89 11.93
N LYS A 99 20.07 -11.79 11.75
CA LYS A 99 19.25 -12.81 11.12
C LYS A 99 19.28 -12.60 9.61
N GLU A 100 19.72 -13.62 8.86
CA GLU A 100 19.53 -13.65 7.42
C GLU A 100 18.02 -13.54 7.09
N ASN A 101 17.71 -12.75 6.08
CA ASN A 101 16.41 -12.29 5.59
C ASN A 101 15.30 -13.36 5.49
N SER A 102 14.88 -13.98 6.57
CA SER A 102 13.60 -14.66 6.65
C SER A 102 12.54 -13.69 7.18
N LEU A 103 12.11 -12.75 6.33
CA LEU A 103 10.82 -12.12 6.55
C LEU A 103 9.79 -13.24 6.36
N ASP A 104 9.04 -13.56 7.42
CA ASP A 104 7.88 -14.45 7.33
C ASP A 104 6.82 -13.77 6.46
N VAL A 105 6.90 -14.09 5.17
CA VAL A 105 6.25 -13.36 4.08
C VAL A 105 4.77 -13.67 3.99
N ASP A 106 4.34 -14.80 4.58
CA ASP A 106 2.96 -15.29 4.42
C ASP A 106 1.94 -14.38 5.14
N GLU A 107 2.29 -13.85 6.30
CA GLU A 107 1.43 -12.90 7.02
C GLU A 107 1.47 -11.48 6.42
N THR A 108 2.62 -11.03 5.90
CA THR A 108 2.77 -9.69 5.31
C THR A 108 2.05 -9.53 3.97
N GLY A 109 2.00 -10.58 3.15
CA GLY A 109 1.25 -10.59 1.88
C GLY A 109 -0.26 -10.54 2.11
N ARG A 110 -0.76 -11.32 3.07
CA ARG A 110 -2.17 -11.29 3.51
C ARG A 110 -2.56 -9.92 4.04
N GLY A 111 -1.73 -9.30 4.88
CA GLY A 111 -2.02 -8.00 5.49
C GLY A 111 -2.26 -6.88 4.49
N LEU A 112 -1.61 -6.87 3.31
CA LEU A 112 -1.87 -5.88 2.29
C LEU A 112 -3.16 -6.16 1.52
N LEU A 113 -3.42 -7.42 1.13
CA LEU A 113 -4.67 -7.80 0.49
C LEU A 113 -5.86 -7.44 1.39
N ASP A 114 -5.73 -7.67 2.69
CA ASP A 114 -6.71 -7.29 3.70
C ASP A 114 -6.86 -5.76 3.82
N ALA A 115 -5.76 -5.02 3.80
CA ALA A 115 -5.79 -3.56 3.87
C ALA A 115 -6.32 -2.90 2.59
N LEU A 116 -6.18 -3.54 1.43
CA LEU A 116 -6.80 -3.12 0.17
C LEU A 116 -8.28 -3.49 0.13
N ALA A 117 -8.65 -4.60 0.80
CA ALA A 117 -10.02 -5.10 0.86
C ALA A 117 -10.85 -4.38 1.94
N ASP A 118 -10.34 -4.19 3.17
CA ASP A 118 -11.05 -3.47 4.23
C ASP A 118 -10.15 -2.98 5.38
N PRO A 119 -10.53 -1.87 6.06
CA PRO A 119 -9.66 -1.20 7.04
C PRO A 119 -9.77 -1.69 8.49
N LEU A 120 -10.83 -2.38 8.87
CA LEU A 120 -11.07 -2.85 10.24
C LEU A 120 -11.94 -4.11 10.22
N PRO A 121 -11.44 -5.29 10.61
CA PRO A 121 -12.28 -6.47 10.77
C PRO A 121 -13.10 -6.35 12.06
N THR A 122 -14.41 -6.17 11.92
CA THR A 122 -15.35 -6.58 12.95
C THR A 122 -15.84 -8.00 12.65
N ALA A 123 -16.19 -8.77 13.66
CA ALA A 123 -16.52 -10.20 13.54
C ALA A 123 -17.71 -10.54 12.59
N LEU A 124 -18.42 -9.54 12.06
CA LEU A 124 -19.48 -9.67 11.04
C LEU A 124 -18.95 -9.47 9.60
N GLU A 125 -17.67 -9.10 9.42
CA GLU A 125 -17.07 -8.70 8.13
C GLU A 125 -16.21 -9.79 7.50
N ASP A 126 -16.03 -10.95 8.13
CA ASP A 126 -15.20 -12.04 7.61
C ASP A 126 -15.66 -12.53 6.23
N LEU A 127 -16.97 -12.62 5.98
CA LEU A 127 -17.52 -13.01 4.67
C LEU A 127 -17.29 -11.93 3.61
N ALA A 128 -17.51 -10.66 3.96
CA ALA A 128 -17.27 -9.53 3.05
C ALA A 128 -15.76 -9.31 2.77
N SER A 129 -14.89 -9.62 3.74
CA SER A 129 -13.43 -9.56 3.56
C SER A 129 -12.93 -10.65 2.62
N GLU A 130 -13.49 -11.87 2.72
CA GLU A 130 -13.12 -13.00 1.86
C GLU A 130 -13.58 -12.79 0.40
N GLU A 131 -14.76 -12.21 0.19
CA GLU A 131 -15.24 -11.85 -1.15
C GLU A 131 -14.34 -10.80 -1.78
N ARG A 132 -13.97 -9.76 -1.04
CA ARG A 132 -13.03 -8.72 -1.50
C ARG A 132 -11.62 -9.26 -1.75
N ARG A 133 -11.14 -10.20 -0.94
CA ARG A 133 -9.88 -10.91 -1.22
C ARG A 133 -9.91 -11.64 -2.56
N ARG A 134 -11.00 -12.35 -2.84
CA ARG A 134 -11.20 -13.02 -4.13
C ARG A 134 -11.24 -12.04 -5.28
N GLU A 135 -11.88 -10.88 -5.09
CA GLU A 135 -11.90 -9.82 -6.08
C GLU A 135 -10.48 -9.29 -6.38
N VAL A 136 -9.70 -8.99 -5.35
CA VAL A 136 -8.32 -8.52 -5.51
C VAL A 136 -7.44 -9.60 -6.16
N GLN A 137 -7.59 -10.87 -5.76
CA GLN A 137 -6.87 -11.99 -6.39
C GLN A 137 -7.25 -12.16 -7.85
N ALA A 138 -8.54 -12.07 -8.19
CA ALA A 138 -9.01 -12.13 -9.56
C ALA A 138 -8.49 -10.96 -10.41
N ALA A 139 -8.46 -9.76 -9.84
CA ALA A 139 -7.91 -8.58 -10.50
C ALA A 139 -6.38 -8.70 -10.71
N LEU A 140 -5.65 -9.25 -9.74
CA LEU A 140 -4.23 -9.56 -9.89
C LEU A 140 -3.99 -10.61 -10.98
N ALA A 141 -4.80 -11.68 -11.01
CA ALA A 141 -4.70 -12.74 -12.02
C ALA A 141 -4.96 -12.25 -13.46
N ALA A 142 -5.75 -11.19 -13.61
CA ALA A 142 -6.04 -10.57 -14.91
C ALA A 142 -4.91 -9.63 -15.41
N LEU A 143 -3.91 -9.34 -14.59
CA LEU A 143 -2.78 -8.51 -15.01
C LEU A 143 -1.84 -9.28 -15.99
N PRO A 144 -1.16 -8.55 -16.90
CA PRO A 144 -0.06 -9.14 -17.68
C PRO A 144 1.00 -9.76 -16.75
N ASP A 145 1.52 -10.94 -17.11
CA ASP A 145 2.42 -11.73 -16.27
C ASP A 145 3.60 -10.93 -15.70
N ALA A 146 4.24 -10.09 -16.52
CA ALA A 146 5.36 -9.27 -16.07
C ALA A 146 4.98 -8.20 -15.03
N GLN A 147 3.75 -7.67 -15.06
CA GLN A 147 3.25 -6.72 -14.08
C GLN A 147 2.81 -7.45 -12.81
N ARG A 148 2.11 -8.57 -12.96
CA ARG A 148 1.71 -9.44 -11.84
C ARG A 148 2.92 -9.93 -11.06
N ALA A 149 3.94 -10.48 -11.72
CA ALA A 149 5.15 -10.99 -11.08
C ALA A 149 5.87 -9.94 -10.23
N VAL A 150 5.97 -8.70 -10.71
CA VAL A 150 6.58 -7.60 -9.95
C VAL A 150 5.72 -7.20 -8.74
N LEU A 151 4.38 -7.18 -8.88
CA LEU A 151 3.49 -6.91 -7.77
C LEU A 151 3.54 -8.04 -6.73
N GLU A 152 3.49 -9.30 -7.14
CA GLU A 152 3.60 -10.45 -6.24
C GLU A 152 4.95 -10.47 -5.51
N ALA A 153 6.06 -10.24 -6.21
CA ALA A 153 7.37 -10.16 -5.58
C ALA A 153 7.44 -9.03 -4.54
N SER A 154 6.93 -7.86 -4.89
CA SER A 154 6.92 -6.74 -3.95
C SER A 154 5.93 -6.94 -2.82
N PHE A 155 4.69 -7.36 -3.13
CA PHE A 155 3.59 -7.35 -2.17
C PHE A 155 3.38 -8.67 -1.44
N LEU A 156 3.70 -9.81 -2.04
CA LEU A 156 3.60 -11.10 -1.38
C LEU A 156 4.94 -11.56 -0.78
N LYS A 157 6.07 -11.28 -1.46
CA LYS A 157 7.40 -11.71 -1.00
C LYS A 157 8.22 -10.61 -0.29
N GLY A 158 7.67 -9.41 -0.16
CA GLY A 158 8.33 -8.31 0.53
C GLY A 158 9.59 -7.75 -0.15
N GLU A 159 9.86 -8.15 -1.41
CA GLU A 159 11.03 -7.68 -2.13
C GLU A 159 10.94 -6.18 -2.46
N SER A 160 12.02 -5.44 -2.27
CA SER A 160 12.13 -4.06 -2.78
C SER A 160 12.26 -4.07 -4.30
N GLN A 161 11.98 -2.95 -4.93
CA GLN A 161 12.15 -2.83 -6.38
C GLN A 161 13.61 -3.07 -6.82
N GLN A 162 14.59 -2.73 -5.97
CA GLN A 162 16.00 -3.00 -6.22
C GLN A 162 16.30 -4.50 -6.14
N GLU A 163 15.84 -5.18 -5.08
CA GLU A 163 15.99 -6.64 -4.94
C GLU A 163 15.35 -7.40 -6.10
N ILE A 164 14.17 -6.95 -6.57
CA ILE A 164 13.53 -7.53 -7.75
C ILE A 164 14.42 -7.33 -9.00
N ALA A 165 14.94 -6.11 -9.20
CA ALA A 165 15.81 -5.79 -10.32
C ALA A 165 17.09 -6.66 -10.29
N ASP A 166 17.75 -6.77 -9.13
CA ASP A 166 18.96 -7.55 -8.94
C ASP A 166 18.72 -9.05 -9.18
N ARG A 167 17.61 -9.59 -8.68
CA ARG A 167 17.25 -11.00 -8.85
C ARG A 167 16.85 -11.34 -10.30
N THR A 168 16.15 -10.43 -10.98
CA THR A 168 15.66 -10.69 -12.35
C THR A 168 16.65 -10.30 -13.42
N GLY A 169 17.70 -9.52 -13.09
CA GLY A 169 18.64 -8.95 -14.05
C GLY A 169 18.02 -7.82 -14.88
N GLU A 170 16.83 -7.34 -14.55
CA GLU A 170 16.15 -6.30 -15.29
C GLU A 170 16.46 -4.89 -14.74
N PRO A 171 16.52 -3.86 -15.60
CA PRO A 171 16.76 -2.50 -15.13
C PRO A 171 15.72 -2.05 -14.09
N LEU A 172 16.16 -1.39 -13.03
CA LEU A 172 15.29 -0.83 -11.98
C LEU A 172 14.17 0.06 -12.54
N GLY A 173 14.45 0.80 -13.62
CA GLY A 173 13.45 1.61 -14.34
C GLY A 173 12.31 0.78 -14.93
N THR A 174 12.63 -0.43 -15.44
CA THR A 174 11.64 -1.39 -15.95
C THR A 174 10.76 -1.91 -14.81
N ILE A 175 11.36 -2.30 -13.68
CA ILE A 175 10.62 -2.75 -12.49
C ILE A 175 9.68 -1.65 -11.98
N LYS A 176 10.18 -0.41 -11.85
CA LYS A 176 9.37 0.76 -11.47
C LYS A 176 8.18 0.98 -12.40
N THR A 177 8.41 0.86 -13.71
CA THR A 177 7.36 1.06 -14.73
C THR A 177 6.31 -0.04 -14.65
N ARG A 178 6.71 -1.32 -14.54
CA ARG A 178 5.78 -2.45 -14.38
C ARG A 178 4.96 -2.35 -13.10
N MET A 179 5.59 -1.98 -11.99
CA MET A 179 4.91 -1.73 -10.71
C MET A 179 3.82 -0.67 -10.88
N ARG A 180 4.17 0.47 -11.47
CA ARG A 180 3.25 1.59 -11.71
C ARG A 180 2.06 1.16 -12.59
N LEU A 181 2.33 0.51 -13.72
CA LEU A 181 1.29 0.07 -14.66
C LEU A 181 0.39 -1.01 -14.05
N GLY A 182 0.98 -1.94 -13.30
CA GLY A 182 0.23 -2.99 -12.60
C GLY A 182 -0.70 -2.41 -11.54
N LEU A 183 -0.22 -1.46 -10.71
CA LEU A 183 -1.05 -0.79 -9.71
C LEU A 183 -2.19 0.02 -10.34
N ALA A 184 -1.93 0.74 -11.45
CA ALA A 184 -2.97 1.48 -12.16
C ALA A 184 -4.08 0.57 -12.68
N LYS A 185 -3.73 -0.55 -13.33
CA LYS A 185 -4.70 -1.54 -13.82
C LYS A 185 -5.46 -2.25 -12.69
N LEU A 186 -4.77 -2.57 -11.60
CA LEU A 186 -5.41 -3.14 -10.42
C LEU A 186 -6.45 -2.19 -9.84
N ALA A 187 -6.11 -0.92 -9.71
CA ALA A 187 -7.04 0.10 -9.23
C ALA A 187 -8.25 0.29 -10.15
N GLU A 188 -8.05 0.23 -11.48
CA GLU A 188 -9.12 0.28 -12.47
C GLU A 188 -10.05 -0.93 -12.35
N ALA A 189 -9.50 -2.15 -12.32
CA ALA A 189 -10.27 -3.39 -12.20
C ALA A 189 -11.10 -3.45 -10.91
N LEU A 190 -10.60 -2.90 -9.80
CA LEU A 190 -11.31 -2.84 -8.52
C LEU A 190 -12.39 -1.74 -8.49
N ARG A 191 -12.28 -0.70 -9.33
CA ARG A 191 -13.32 0.33 -9.48
C ARG A 191 -14.52 -0.17 -10.28
N ASP A 192 -14.27 -0.84 -11.40
CA ASP A 192 -15.32 -1.30 -12.32
C ASP A 192 -16.27 -2.33 -11.67
N ARG A 193 -15.80 -3.04 -10.66
CA ARG A 193 -16.59 -4.05 -9.93
C ARG A 193 -17.47 -3.46 -8.81
N LYS A 194 -17.30 -2.19 -8.46
CA LYS A 194 -18.13 -1.50 -7.46
C LYS A 194 -19.35 -0.79 -8.07
N GLN A 195 -19.55 -0.88 -9.37
CA GLN A 195 -20.73 -0.42 -10.10
C GLN A 195 -21.70 -1.57 -10.34
#